data_3fa009efc7abf5acfc17433dd4db4c30
#
_entry.id   3fa009efc7abf5acfc17433dd4db4c30
#
_cell.length_a   1.000
_cell.length_b   1.000
_cell.length_c   1.000
_cell.angle_alpha   90.00
_cell.angle_beta   90.00
_cell.angle_gamma   90.00
#
_symmetry.space_group_name_H-M   'P 1'
#
loop_
_entity.id
_entity.type
_entity.pdbx_description
1 polymer ?
#
loop_
_entity_poly.entity_id
_entity_poly.type
_entity_poly.pdbx_seq_one_letter_code
_entity_poly.pdbx_strand_id
1 'polypeptide(L)'
;RQMCIRDSFIAEGVDQTRGWFFTLHAIATMVFDSVAYKNVISNGLVLDKNGNKMSKRLGNAVDPFGAIEQYGSDPLRWYMITNSSPWDNLKFDTDGVMEVTRKFFGTLHNTYKFFAPYANLDGFTYQEADVPMSKRPEIDRWILSELNSLIKNVDMCYADYEPTKAGRLINDFVNDNLSNWYVRLCR
;
A
#
# COMPACT_ATOMS: atom_id res chain seq x y z
N ARG A 1 32.15 -8.34 4.13
CA ARG A 1 30.81 -7.72 4.10
C ARG A 1 30.42 -7.46 5.54
N GLN A 2 30.65 -6.27 6.04
CA GLN A 2 29.93 -5.81 7.23
C GLN A 2 28.47 -5.79 6.83
N MET A 3 27.72 -6.78 7.28
CA MET A 3 26.27 -6.75 7.18
C MET A 3 25.84 -5.46 7.89
N CYS A 4 25.08 -4.65 7.17
CA CYS A 4 24.64 -3.33 7.61
C CYS A 4 23.59 -3.43 8.72
N ILE A 5 24.00 -3.96 9.89
CA ILE A 5 23.19 -3.94 11.12
C ILE A 5 22.87 -2.49 11.53
N ARG A 6 23.60 -1.53 10.94
CA ARG A 6 23.42 -0.09 11.16
C ARG A 6 22.63 0.60 10.05
N ASP A 7 22.00 -0.16 9.16
CA ASP A 7 21.33 0.43 8.03
C ASP A 7 19.92 0.84 8.40
N SER A 8 19.66 1.97 8.06
CA SER A 8 18.57 2.91 7.95
C SER A 8 17.22 2.55 8.57
N PHE A 9 16.71 1.30 8.57
CA PHE A 9 15.30 1.04 8.82
C PHE A 9 15.04 -0.29 9.53
N ILE A 10 14.16 -0.26 10.55
CA ILE A 10 13.63 -1.44 11.23
C ILE A 10 12.12 -1.26 11.49
N ALA A 11 11.33 -2.31 11.29
CA ALA A 11 9.88 -2.31 11.53
C ALA A 11 9.45 -3.61 12.19
N GLU A 12 8.88 -3.53 13.37
CA GLU A 12 8.36 -4.66 14.14
C GLU A 12 7.22 -4.19 15.07
N GLY A 13 6.59 -5.13 15.77
CA GLY A 13 5.55 -4.81 16.73
C GLY A 13 6.05 -3.98 17.93
N VAL A 14 5.14 -3.25 18.55
CA VAL A 14 5.42 -2.37 19.71
C VAL A 14 6.04 -3.11 20.91
N ASP A 15 5.81 -4.42 21.04
CA ASP A 15 6.40 -5.26 22.08
C ASP A 15 7.93 -5.37 21.96
N GLN A 16 8.49 -5.16 20.76
CA GLN A 16 9.94 -5.19 20.50
C GLN A 16 10.70 -3.99 21.09
N THR A 17 10.00 -2.99 21.60
CA THR A 17 10.60 -1.92 22.42
C THR A 17 11.26 -2.45 23.71
N ARG A 18 10.82 -3.62 24.19
CA ARG A 18 11.43 -4.36 25.31
C ARG A 18 12.14 -5.64 24.87
N GLY A 19 12.34 -5.84 23.58
CA GLY A 19 12.96 -7.00 22.98
C GLY A 19 14.03 -6.61 21.96
N TRP A 20 13.78 -6.88 20.69
CA TRP A 20 14.76 -6.75 19.63
C TRP A 20 15.25 -5.31 19.41
N PHE A 21 14.37 -4.31 19.42
CA PHE A 21 14.77 -2.91 19.29
C PHE A 21 15.76 -2.51 20.37
N PHE A 22 15.43 -2.81 21.64
CA PHE A 22 16.29 -2.52 22.77
C PHE A 22 17.63 -3.26 22.68
N THR A 23 17.61 -4.58 22.40
CA THR A 23 18.80 -5.40 22.38
C THR A 23 19.79 -4.95 21.30
N LEU A 24 19.30 -4.72 20.07
CA LEU A 24 20.13 -4.21 18.97
C LEU A 24 20.75 -2.86 19.29
N HIS A 25 19.95 -1.95 19.85
CA HIS A 25 20.42 -0.61 20.17
C HIS A 25 21.46 -0.62 21.30
N ALA A 26 21.23 -1.41 22.34
CA ALA A 26 22.17 -1.58 23.44
C ALA A 26 23.51 -2.16 22.97
N ILE A 27 23.49 -3.20 22.14
CA ILE A 27 24.72 -3.79 21.57
C ILE A 27 25.44 -2.78 20.69
N ALA A 28 24.72 -2.07 19.80
CA ALA A 28 25.31 -1.10 18.90
C ALA A 28 25.98 0.05 19.66
N THR A 29 25.33 0.55 20.72
CA THR A 29 25.89 1.61 21.56
C THR A 29 27.11 1.14 22.34
N MET A 30 27.05 -0.04 22.97
CA MET A 30 28.16 -0.56 23.77
C MET A 30 29.41 -0.97 22.94
N VAL A 31 29.19 -1.51 21.74
CA VAL A 31 30.29 -2.06 20.92
C VAL A 31 30.81 -1.04 19.91
N PHE A 32 29.96 -0.18 19.40
CA PHE A 32 30.25 0.70 18.26
C PHE A 32 30.08 2.19 18.54
N ASP A 33 29.65 2.55 19.74
CA ASP A 33 29.32 3.94 20.12
C ASP A 33 28.42 4.63 19.07
N SER A 34 27.40 3.92 18.60
CA SER A 34 26.53 4.37 17.50
C SER A 34 25.13 3.80 17.63
N VAL A 35 24.17 4.39 16.93
CA VAL A 35 22.81 3.86 16.81
C VAL A 35 22.78 2.57 15.98
N ALA A 36 21.86 1.67 16.28
CA ALA A 36 21.67 0.44 15.51
C ALA A 36 20.92 0.70 14.18
N TYR A 37 20.01 1.66 14.18
CA TYR A 37 19.16 2.02 13.04
C TYR A 37 18.85 3.51 13.08
N LYS A 38 18.57 4.10 11.92
CA LYS A 38 18.24 5.54 11.78
C LYS A 38 16.75 5.79 11.87
N ASN A 39 15.96 4.86 11.35
CA ASN A 39 14.50 4.96 11.31
C ASN A 39 13.89 3.70 11.92
N VAL A 40 12.81 3.87 12.66
CA VAL A 40 12.06 2.76 13.26
C VAL A 40 10.57 2.98 13.09
N ILE A 41 9.88 1.94 12.66
CA ILE A 41 8.41 1.88 12.73
C ILE A 41 8.03 0.86 13.79
N SER A 42 7.41 1.34 14.85
CA SER A 42 6.82 0.50 15.89
C SER A 42 5.38 0.21 15.53
N ASN A 43 5.10 -0.98 15.00
CA ASN A 43 3.77 -1.34 14.54
C ASN A 43 2.81 -1.50 15.72
N GLY A 44 1.60 -0.95 15.55
CA GLY A 44 0.49 -1.16 16.47
C GLY A 44 -0.03 -2.60 16.46
N LEU A 45 -0.95 -2.90 17.33
CA LEU A 45 -1.56 -4.22 17.44
C LEU A 45 -2.68 -4.40 16.40
N VAL A 46 -2.82 -5.63 15.90
CA VAL A 46 -4.00 -6.04 15.14
C VAL A 46 -5.05 -6.53 16.15
N LEU A 47 -6.17 -5.83 16.21
CA LEU A 47 -7.30 -6.07 17.09
C LEU A 47 -8.46 -6.69 16.31
N ASP A 48 -9.41 -7.33 17.00
CA ASP A 48 -10.65 -7.75 16.37
C ASP A 48 -11.52 -6.53 15.98
N LYS A 49 -12.62 -6.75 15.27
CA LYS A 49 -13.54 -5.68 14.83
C LYS A 49 -14.09 -4.83 15.98
N ASN A 50 -14.16 -5.37 17.20
CA ASN A 50 -14.63 -4.68 18.39
C ASN A 50 -13.50 -3.91 19.11
N GLY A 51 -12.25 -4.05 18.65
CA GLY A 51 -11.10 -3.42 19.28
C GLY A 51 -10.48 -4.23 20.44
N ASN A 52 -10.81 -5.50 20.57
CA ASN A 52 -10.22 -6.39 21.58
C ASN A 52 -8.97 -7.08 21.00
N LYS A 53 -8.01 -7.38 21.87
CA LYS A 53 -6.81 -8.14 21.49
C LYS A 53 -7.21 -9.53 20.99
N MET A 54 -6.72 -9.90 19.82
CA MET A 54 -6.93 -11.24 19.26
C MET A 54 -6.24 -12.30 20.11
N SER A 55 -6.95 -13.40 20.38
CA SER A 55 -6.43 -14.53 21.13
C SER A 55 -7.06 -15.82 20.65
N LYS A 56 -6.24 -16.85 20.44
CA LYS A 56 -6.73 -18.21 20.12
C LYS A 56 -7.68 -18.75 21.19
N ARG A 57 -7.43 -18.39 22.47
CA ARG A 57 -8.27 -18.82 23.59
C ARG A 57 -9.68 -18.23 23.56
N LEU A 58 -9.82 -17.00 23.04
CA LEU A 58 -11.10 -16.31 22.93
C LEU A 58 -11.82 -16.61 21.61
N GLY A 59 -11.18 -17.34 20.70
CA GLY A 59 -11.76 -17.67 19.39
C GLY A 59 -11.97 -16.48 18.46
N ASN A 60 -11.40 -15.31 18.78
CA ASN A 60 -11.51 -14.08 17.98
C ASN A 60 -10.28 -13.83 17.09
N ALA A 61 -9.34 -14.78 17.03
CA ALA A 61 -8.19 -14.69 16.14
C ALA A 61 -8.59 -15.10 14.72
N VAL A 62 -8.30 -14.25 13.76
CA VAL A 62 -8.47 -14.57 12.33
C VAL A 62 -7.28 -15.40 11.86
N ASP A 63 -7.56 -16.50 11.16
CA ASP A 63 -6.51 -17.27 10.50
C ASP A 63 -6.02 -16.52 9.25
N PRO A 64 -4.74 -16.09 9.19
CA PRO A 64 -4.23 -15.36 8.06
C PRO A 64 -4.24 -16.17 6.75
N PHE A 65 -4.00 -17.48 6.83
CA PHE A 65 -3.98 -18.33 5.64
C PHE A 65 -5.37 -18.55 5.06
N GLY A 66 -6.37 -18.78 5.91
CA GLY A 66 -7.77 -18.82 5.47
C GLY A 66 -8.25 -17.49 4.87
N ALA A 67 -7.81 -16.37 5.42
CA ALA A 67 -8.11 -15.06 4.84
C ALA A 67 -7.43 -14.86 3.48
N ILE A 68 -6.18 -15.31 3.29
CA ILE A 68 -5.47 -15.27 2.01
C ILE A 68 -6.15 -16.15 0.96
N GLU A 69 -6.56 -17.37 1.33
CA GLU A 69 -7.28 -18.27 0.43
C GLU A 69 -8.63 -17.69 -0.01
N GLN A 70 -9.33 -17.03 0.88
CA GLN A 70 -10.68 -16.50 0.61
C GLN A 70 -10.65 -15.18 -0.18
N TYR A 71 -9.76 -14.25 0.18
CA TYR A 71 -9.77 -12.87 -0.35
C TYR A 71 -8.59 -12.55 -1.26
N GLY A 72 -7.56 -13.37 -1.25
CA GLY A 72 -6.28 -13.10 -1.91
C GLY A 72 -5.30 -12.31 -1.01
N SER A 73 -4.02 -12.43 -1.29
CA SER A 73 -2.95 -11.77 -0.52
C SER A 73 -2.94 -10.25 -0.72
N ASP A 74 -3.17 -9.77 -1.93
CA ASP A 74 -3.07 -8.35 -2.25
C ASP A 74 -4.18 -7.51 -1.61
N PRO A 75 -5.47 -7.89 -1.65
CA PRO A 75 -6.52 -7.19 -0.92
C PRO A 75 -6.28 -7.14 0.59
N LEU A 76 -5.80 -8.25 1.17
CA LEU A 76 -5.48 -8.31 2.60
C LEU A 76 -4.36 -7.34 2.96
N ARG A 77 -3.25 -7.36 2.22
CA ARG A 77 -2.10 -6.46 2.43
C ARG A 77 -2.50 -5.00 2.20
N TRP A 78 -3.26 -4.71 1.16
CA TRP A 78 -3.76 -3.37 0.86
C TRP A 78 -4.64 -2.84 1.97
N TYR A 79 -5.59 -3.65 2.45
CA TYR A 79 -6.44 -3.30 3.58
C TYR A 79 -5.62 -2.94 4.82
N MET A 80 -4.64 -3.79 5.18
CA MET A 80 -3.81 -3.55 6.37
C MET A 80 -2.99 -2.26 6.27
N ILE A 81 -2.50 -1.91 5.07
CA ILE A 81 -1.69 -0.71 4.87
C ILE A 81 -2.55 0.56 4.81
N THR A 82 -3.73 0.51 4.18
CA THR A 82 -4.53 1.70 3.92
C THR A 82 -5.55 2.02 5.00
N ASN A 83 -5.93 1.03 5.82
CA ASN A 83 -6.96 1.20 6.83
C ASN A 83 -6.51 2.08 8.01
N SER A 84 -5.31 1.84 8.52
CA SER A 84 -4.71 2.63 9.61
C SER A 84 -3.21 2.82 9.40
N SER A 85 -2.64 3.87 10.03
CA SER A 85 -1.19 4.06 10.02
C SER A 85 -0.49 2.90 10.72
N PRO A 86 0.75 2.52 10.32
CA PRO A 86 1.43 1.36 10.87
C PRO A 86 1.59 1.37 12.40
N TRP A 87 1.76 2.54 12.99
CA TRP A 87 1.92 2.72 14.45
C TRP A 87 0.60 2.75 15.22
N ASP A 88 -0.54 2.82 14.53
CA ASP A 88 -1.87 2.77 15.14
C ASP A 88 -2.36 1.33 15.25
N ASN A 89 -3.24 1.08 16.22
CA ASN A 89 -3.90 -0.21 16.31
C ASN A 89 -4.90 -0.39 15.16
N LEU A 90 -4.76 -1.49 14.44
CA LEU A 90 -5.64 -1.88 13.35
C LEU A 90 -6.82 -2.71 13.90
N LYS A 91 -8.05 -2.23 13.73
CA LYS A 91 -9.24 -3.06 13.90
C LYS A 91 -9.46 -3.88 12.63
N PHE A 92 -9.21 -5.18 12.72
CA PHE A 92 -9.33 -6.07 11.57
C PHE A 92 -10.79 -6.51 11.39
N ASP A 93 -11.31 -6.26 10.18
CA ASP A 93 -12.63 -6.69 9.76
C ASP A 93 -12.56 -7.30 8.35
N THR A 94 -13.07 -8.50 8.19
CA THR A 94 -13.14 -9.21 6.91
C THR A 94 -14.03 -8.48 5.89
N ASP A 95 -15.07 -7.79 6.36
CA ASP A 95 -15.93 -6.97 5.48
C ASP A 95 -15.13 -5.81 4.86
N GLY A 96 -14.19 -5.23 5.59
CA GLY A 96 -13.28 -4.22 5.06
C GLY A 96 -12.33 -4.76 3.99
N VAL A 97 -11.85 -6.00 4.12
CA VAL A 97 -11.06 -6.67 3.07
C VAL A 97 -11.89 -6.89 1.81
N MET A 98 -13.13 -7.36 1.95
CA MET A 98 -14.06 -7.51 0.81
C MET A 98 -14.36 -6.17 0.14
N GLU A 99 -14.50 -5.10 0.91
CA GLU A 99 -14.70 -3.76 0.37
C GLU A 99 -13.51 -3.30 -0.47
N VAL A 100 -12.29 -3.50 -0.02
CA VAL A 100 -11.05 -3.22 -0.77
C VAL A 100 -11.01 -4.05 -2.06
N THR A 101 -11.31 -5.35 -1.98
CA THR A 101 -11.36 -6.22 -3.16
C THR A 101 -12.34 -5.68 -4.20
N ARG A 102 -13.53 -5.26 -3.79
CA ARG A 102 -14.56 -4.79 -4.70
C ARG A 102 -14.31 -3.37 -5.20
N LYS A 103 -14.02 -2.44 -4.28
CA LYS A 103 -13.96 -1.01 -4.61
C LYS A 103 -12.62 -0.58 -5.22
N PHE A 104 -11.51 -1.16 -4.81
CA PHE A 104 -10.21 -0.80 -5.35
C PHE A 104 -9.75 -1.76 -6.45
N PHE A 105 -9.51 -3.03 -6.12
CA PHE A 105 -9.02 -4.00 -7.11
C PHE A 105 -10.03 -4.27 -8.22
N GLY A 106 -11.33 -4.34 -7.87
CA GLY A 106 -12.40 -4.50 -8.85
C GLY A 106 -12.47 -3.31 -9.81
N THR A 107 -12.33 -2.08 -9.31
CA THR A 107 -12.30 -0.85 -10.13
C THR A 107 -11.08 -0.84 -11.04
N LEU A 108 -9.90 -1.11 -10.52
CA LEU A 108 -8.66 -1.17 -11.30
C LEU A 108 -8.75 -2.24 -12.40
N HIS A 109 -9.24 -3.43 -12.05
CA HIS A 109 -9.42 -4.52 -13.01
C HIS A 109 -10.45 -4.19 -14.09
N ASN A 110 -11.56 -3.54 -13.74
CA ASN A 110 -12.56 -3.09 -14.71
C ASN A 110 -12.03 -2.01 -15.66
N THR A 111 -11.15 -1.14 -15.17
CA THR A 111 -10.43 -0.16 -16.01
C THR A 111 -9.57 -0.88 -17.06
N TYR A 112 -8.81 -1.88 -16.64
CA TYR A 112 -8.02 -2.70 -17.55
C TYR A 112 -8.91 -3.50 -18.53
N LYS A 113 -10.00 -4.10 -18.04
CA LYS A 113 -10.96 -4.81 -18.88
C LYS A 113 -11.63 -3.93 -19.95
N PHE A 114 -11.76 -2.64 -19.67
CA PHE A 114 -12.23 -1.70 -20.67
C PHE A 114 -11.18 -1.47 -21.77
N PHE A 115 -9.92 -1.32 -21.42
CA PHE A 115 -8.82 -1.08 -22.37
C PHE A 115 -8.47 -2.31 -23.22
N ALA A 116 -8.34 -3.48 -22.60
CA ALA A 116 -7.74 -4.65 -23.22
C ALA A 116 -8.44 -5.16 -24.51
N PRO A 117 -9.80 -5.20 -24.61
CA PRO A 117 -10.46 -5.62 -25.84
C PRO A 117 -10.17 -4.70 -27.03
N TYR A 118 -10.14 -3.39 -26.80
CA TYR A 118 -9.84 -2.41 -27.86
C TYR A 118 -8.38 -2.49 -28.29
N ALA A 119 -7.45 -2.58 -27.33
CA ALA A 119 -6.05 -2.77 -27.63
C ALA A 119 -5.80 -4.04 -28.47
N ASN A 120 -6.46 -5.15 -28.13
CA ASN A 120 -6.36 -6.40 -28.89
C ASN A 120 -6.98 -6.27 -30.29
N LEU A 121 -8.12 -5.60 -30.41
CA LEU A 121 -8.80 -5.40 -31.70
C LEU A 121 -7.97 -4.55 -32.65
N ASP A 122 -7.34 -3.49 -32.12
CA ASP A 122 -6.53 -2.55 -32.89
C ASP A 122 -5.09 -3.07 -33.13
N GLY A 123 -4.73 -4.25 -32.55
CA GLY A 123 -3.40 -4.82 -32.65
C GLY A 123 -2.33 -3.98 -31.95
N PHE A 124 -2.70 -3.26 -30.88
CA PHE A 124 -1.79 -2.42 -30.13
C PHE A 124 -0.65 -3.23 -29.50
N THR A 125 0.60 -2.87 -29.79
CA THR A 125 1.80 -3.61 -29.37
C THR A 125 2.70 -2.84 -28.42
N TYR A 126 2.36 -1.61 -28.09
CA TYR A 126 3.20 -0.67 -27.31
C TYR A 126 4.53 -0.31 -28.02
N GLN A 127 4.58 -0.47 -29.36
CA GLN A 127 5.71 -0.09 -30.20
C GLN A 127 5.38 1.09 -31.14
N GLU A 128 4.16 1.59 -31.03
CA GLU A 128 3.67 2.74 -31.79
C GLU A 128 4.45 4.00 -31.37
N ALA A 129 4.62 4.93 -32.32
CA ALA A 129 5.33 6.16 -32.06
C ALA A 129 4.61 7.02 -31.00
N ASP A 130 5.40 7.55 -30.07
CA ASP A 130 4.87 8.43 -29.02
C ASP A 130 4.18 9.66 -29.61
N VAL A 131 2.95 9.92 -29.14
CA VAL A 131 2.23 11.15 -29.47
C VAL A 131 2.77 12.28 -28.58
N PRO A 132 3.33 13.36 -29.15
CA PRO A 132 3.81 14.50 -28.37
C PRO A 132 2.68 15.10 -27.50
N MET A 133 3.02 15.56 -26.29
CA MET A 133 2.05 16.13 -25.34
C MET A 133 1.19 17.24 -25.94
N SER A 134 1.76 18.08 -26.80
CA SER A 134 1.04 19.17 -27.48
C SER A 134 -0.05 18.71 -28.45
N LYS A 135 0.02 17.46 -28.91
CA LYS A 135 -0.94 16.87 -29.85
C LYS A 135 -1.99 15.99 -29.14
N ARG A 136 -1.82 15.72 -27.86
CA ARG A 136 -2.75 14.91 -27.08
C ARG A 136 -4.01 15.73 -26.73
N PRO A 137 -5.20 15.13 -26.71
CA PRO A 137 -6.40 15.73 -26.16
C PRO A 137 -6.20 16.31 -24.76
N GLU A 138 -6.98 17.29 -24.38
CA GLU A 138 -6.86 17.94 -23.07
C GLU A 138 -7.04 16.95 -21.91
N ILE A 139 -8.00 16.04 -22.05
CA ILE A 139 -8.27 15.03 -21.03
C ILE A 139 -7.10 14.06 -20.83
N ASP A 140 -6.38 13.71 -21.92
CA ASP A 140 -5.19 12.85 -21.82
C ASP A 140 -4.05 13.58 -21.13
N ARG A 141 -3.85 14.87 -21.44
CA ARG A 141 -2.86 15.71 -20.76
C ARG A 141 -3.18 15.89 -19.28
N TRP A 142 -4.46 16.03 -18.96
CA TRP A 142 -4.93 16.15 -17.59
C TRP A 142 -4.63 14.89 -16.78
N ILE A 143 -5.05 13.69 -17.24
CA ILE A 143 -4.82 12.46 -16.48
C ILE A 143 -3.32 12.16 -16.32
N LEU A 144 -2.50 12.47 -17.30
CA LEU A 144 -1.03 12.32 -17.20
C LEU A 144 -0.43 13.30 -16.20
N SER A 145 -0.96 14.52 -16.10
CA SER A 145 -0.57 15.51 -15.08
C SER A 145 -0.93 15.02 -13.68
N GLU A 146 -2.14 14.49 -13.50
CA GLU A 146 -2.59 13.90 -12.23
C GLU A 146 -1.72 12.70 -11.83
N LEU A 147 -1.40 11.83 -12.81
CA LEU A 147 -0.51 10.68 -12.56
C LEU A 147 0.90 11.12 -12.12
N ASN A 148 1.48 12.12 -12.76
CA ASN A 148 2.79 12.63 -12.37
C ASN A 148 2.76 13.30 -10.99
N SER A 149 1.67 13.99 -10.66
CA SER A 149 1.45 14.54 -9.32
C SER A 149 1.32 13.44 -8.28
N LEU A 150 0.59 12.37 -8.59
CA LEU A 150 0.48 11.18 -7.75
C LEU A 150 1.86 10.55 -7.50
N ILE A 151 2.64 10.29 -8.56
CA ILE A 151 3.98 9.69 -8.45
C ILE A 151 4.84 10.50 -7.49
N LYS A 152 4.89 11.82 -7.67
CA LYS A 152 5.65 12.72 -6.79
C LYS A 152 5.19 12.62 -5.33
N ASN A 153 3.89 12.67 -5.09
CA ASN A 153 3.34 12.64 -3.73
C ASN A 153 3.54 11.28 -3.05
N VAL A 154 3.40 10.19 -3.80
CA VAL A 154 3.65 8.82 -3.30
C VAL A 154 5.13 8.63 -2.95
N ASP A 155 6.03 9.12 -3.78
CA ASP A 155 7.48 9.08 -3.52
C ASP A 155 7.83 9.83 -2.23
N MET A 156 7.27 11.04 -2.05
CA MET A 156 7.43 11.82 -0.81
C MET A 156 6.87 11.07 0.41
N CYS A 157 5.69 10.45 0.29
CA CYS A 157 5.11 9.67 1.38
C CYS A 157 5.99 8.47 1.77
N TYR A 158 6.56 7.76 0.79
CA TYR A 158 7.48 6.66 1.08
C TYR A 158 8.81 7.13 1.67
N ALA A 159 9.33 8.28 1.23
CA ALA A 159 10.53 8.87 1.83
C ALA A 159 10.32 9.21 3.32
N ASP A 160 9.10 9.57 3.69
CA ASP A 160 8.70 9.89 5.07
C ASP A 160 8.14 8.68 5.85
N TYR A 161 8.22 7.46 5.30
CA TYR A 161 7.66 6.23 5.90
C TYR A 161 6.15 6.30 6.19
N GLU A 162 5.37 6.95 5.31
CA GLU A 162 3.92 7.13 5.39
C GLU A 162 3.16 6.26 4.36
N PRO A 163 3.24 4.91 4.43
CA PRO A 163 2.67 4.04 3.41
C PRO A 163 1.14 4.14 3.33
N THR A 164 0.49 4.45 4.44
CA THR A 164 -0.97 4.63 4.50
C THR A 164 -1.43 5.82 3.66
N LYS A 165 -0.73 6.95 3.75
CA LYS A 165 -1.02 8.12 2.91
C LYS A 165 -0.78 7.81 1.45
N ALA A 166 0.35 7.16 1.13
CA ALA A 166 0.67 6.73 -0.23
C ALA A 166 -0.43 5.84 -0.82
N GLY A 167 -0.86 4.81 -0.08
CA GLY A 167 -1.92 3.91 -0.52
C GLY A 167 -3.27 4.60 -0.73
N ARG A 168 -3.64 5.54 0.14
CA ARG A 168 -4.88 6.33 -0.01
C ARG A 168 -4.84 7.23 -1.24
N LEU A 169 -3.73 7.91 -1.50
CA LEU A 169 -3.56 8.71 -2.73
C LEU A 169 -3.71 7.86 -3.99
N ILE A 170 -3.15 6.66 -4.01
CA ILE A 170 -3.30 5.72 -5.13
C ILE A 170 -4.76 5.29 -5.28
N ASN A 171 -5.44 4.99 -4.16
CA ASN A 171 -6.85 4.60 -4.16
C ASN A 171 -7.75 5.69 -4.74
N ASP A 172 -7.55 6.93 -4.31
CA ASP A 172 -8.32 8.10 -4.77
C ASP A 172 -8.07 8.34 -6.27
N PHE A 173 -6.81 8.30 -6.72
CA PHE A 173 -6.50 8.44 -8.14
C PHE A 173 -7.17 7.35 -8.99
N VAL A 174 -7.10 6.09 -8.59
CA VAL A 174 -7.69 4.98 -9.35
C VAL A 174 -9.21 5.10 -9.43
N ASN A 175 -9.85 5.42 -8.31
CA ASN A 175 -11.31 5.50 -8.27
C ASN A 175 -11.83 6.78 -8.91
N ASP A 176 -11.32 7.93 -8.51
CA ASP A 176 -11.91 9.21 -8.88
C ASP A 176 -11.38 9.73 -10.22
N ASN A 177 -10.04 9.83 -10.35
CA ASN A 177 -9.44 10.43 -11.54
C ASN A 177 -9.45 9.46 -12.72
N LEU A 178 -8.99 8.23 -12.52
CA LEU A 178 -8.84 7.27 -13.61
C LEU A 178 -10.18 6.65 -14.02
N SER A 179 -10.87 5.97 -13.10
CA SER A 179 -12.06 5.19 -13.42
C SER A 179 -13.30 6.06 -13.61
N ASN A 180 -13.64 6.87 -12.59
CA ASN A 180 -14.88 7.62 -12.56
C ASN A 180 -14.87 8.87 -13.45
N TRP A 181 -13.69 9.36 -13.83
CA TRP A 181 -13.57 10.53 -14.69
C TRP A 181 -12.98 10.17 -16.05
N TYR A 182 -11.70 9.85 -16.14
CA TYR A 182 -11.01 9.63 -17.42
C TYR A 182 -11.63 8.50 -18.24
N VAL A 183 -11.69 7.28 -17.71
CA VAL A 183 -12.23 6.11 -18.44
C VAL A 183 -13.71 6.30 -18.75
N ARG A 184 -14.48 6.89 -17.83
CA ARG A 184 -15.90 7.16 -18.07
C ARG A 184 -16.12 8.13 -19.23
N LEU A 185 -15.26 9.12 -19.43
CA LEU A 185 -15.35 10.07 -20.53
C LEU A 185 -14.77 9.55 -21.85
N CYS A 186 -13.96 8.50 -21.81
CA CYS A 186 -13.42 7.80 -22.99
C CYS A 186 -14.35 6.70 -23.55
N ARG A 187 -15.50 6.46 -22.93
CA ARG A 187 -16.47 5.44 -23.37
C ARG A 187 -17.33 5.90 -24.55
#